data_b0cb074ffad7d4a264c2f7735c269ab0
#
_entry.id   b0cb074ffad7d4a264c2f7735c269ab0
#
_cell.length_a   1.000
_cell.length_b   1.000
_cell.length_c   1.000
_cell.angle_alpha   90.00
_cell.angle_beta   90.00
_cell.angle_gamma   90.00
#
_symmetry.space_group_name_H-M   'P 1'
#
loop_
_entity.id
_entity.type
_entity.pdbx_description
1 polymer ?
#
loop_
_entity_poly.entity_id
_entity_poly.type
_entity_poly.pdbx_seq_one_letter_code
_entity_poly.pdbx_strand_id
1 'polypeptide(L)' 'KEGLDNITQLNEAMDTNRNNVVSKMEDVAAVATETAAASEEVTASAVDVEQTMHDLNEFTVELDNIAEALKEAIDKFKLQ' A
#
# COMPACT_ATOMS: atom_id res chain seq x y z
N LYS A 1 -30.92 -4.85 -50.59
CA LYS A 1 -31.20 -5.80 -49.50
C LYS A 1 -29.92 -6.26 -48.82
N GLU A 2 -28.91 -6.64 -49.62
CA GLU A 2 -27.62 -7.05 -49.09
C GLU A 2 -26.95 -5.92 -48.33
N GLY A 3 -27.05 -4.70 -48.83
CA GLY A 3 -26.50 -3.54 -48.16
C GLY A 3 -27.14 -3.28 -46.81
N LEU A 4 -28.46 -3.43 -46.73
CA LEU A 4 -29.19 -3.25 -45.47
C LEU A 4 -28.86 -4.33 -44.48
N ASP A 5 -28.73 -5.58 -44.93
CA ASP A 5 -28.36 -6.71 -44.08
C ASP A 5 -26.97 -6.51 -43.51
N ASN A 6 -26.03 -6.04 -44.31
CA ASN A 6 -24.66 -5.76 -43.88
C ASN A 6 -24.63 -4.64 -42.84
N ILE A 7 -25.42 -3.59 -43.04
CA ILE A 7 -25.50 -2.48 -42.09
C ILE A 7 -26.07 -2.97 -40.78
N THR A 8 -27.12 -3.80 -40.83
CA THR A 8 -27.73 -4.35 -39.63
C THR A 8 -26.69 -5.20 -38.82
N GLN A 9 -25.95 -6.05 -39.55
CA GLN A 9 -24.92 -6.88 -38.92
C GLN A 9 -23.83 -6.03 -38.31
N LEU A 10 -23.41 -4.98 -39.00
CA LEU A 10 -22.40 -4.06 -38.46
C LEU A 10 -22.90 -3.36 -37.21
N ASN A 11 -24.16 -2.92 -37.23
CA ASN A 11 -24.75 -2.28 -36.02
C ASN A 11 -24.79 -3.23 -34.85
N GLU A 12 -25.17 -4.49 -35.08
CA GLU A 12 -25.18 -5.50 -34.03
C GLU A 12 -23.80 -5.74 -33.48
N ALA A 13 -22.79 -5.84 -34.35
CA ALA A 13 -21.40 -6.02 -33.92
C ALA A 13 -20.92 -4.82 -33.14
N MET A 14 -21.30 -3.62 -33.55
CA MET A 14 -20.93 -2.38 -32.82
C MET A 14 -21.55 -2.36 -31.44
N ASP A 15 -22.80 -2.76 -31.29
CA ASP A 15 -23.48 -2.83 -30.01
C ASP A 15 -22.79 -3.82 -29.08
N THR A 16 -22.43 -4.99 -29.61
CA THR A 16 -21.72 -6.01 -28.84
C THR A 16 -20.36 -5.47 -28.36
N ASN A 17 -19.63 -4.84 -29.29
CA ASN A 17 -18.33 -4.26 -28.97
C ASN A 17 -18.46 -3.17 -27.90
N ARG A 18 -19.49 -2.33 -28.05
CA ARG A 18 -19.71 -1.25 -27.08
C ARG A 18 -20.00 -1.81 -25.69
N ASN A 19 -20.84 -2.85 -25.61
CA ASN A 19 -21.16 -3.50 -24.34
C ASN A 19 -19.92 -4.13 -23.73
N ASN A 20 -19.06 -4.74 -24.55
CA ASN A 20 -17.81 -5.33 -24.07
C ASN A 20 -16.87 -4.26 -23.54
N VAL A 21 -16.78 -3.12 -24.24
CA VAL A 21 -15.93 -2.01 -23.80
C VAL A 21 -16.42 -1.46 -22.46
N VAL A 22 -17.73 -1.25 -22.34
CA VAL A 22 -18.32 -0.74 -21.09
C VAL A 22 -18.03 -1.71 -19.93
N SER A 23 -18.20 -3.00 -20.17
CA SER A 23 -17.93 -4.01 -19.15
C SER A 23 -16.46 -3.99 -18.72
N LYS A 24 -15.55 -3.86 -19.69
CA LYS A 24 -14.12 -3.78 -19.37
C LYS A 24 -13.76 -2.50 -18.65
N MET A 25 -14.42 -1.41 -18.98
CA MET A 25 -14.22 -0.14 -18.26
C MET A 25 -14.68 -0.25 -16.81
N GLU A 26 -15.77 -0.94 -16.57
CA GLU A 26 -16.24 -1.20 -15.21
C GLU A 26 -15.21 -2.04 -14.44
N ASP A 27 -14.65 -3.06 -15.10
CA ASP A 27 -13.61 -3.89 -14.48
C ASP A 27 -12.37 -3.06 -14.13
N VAL A 28 -11.96 -2.18 -15.05
CA VAL A 28 -10.80 -1.30 -14.83
C VAL A 28 -11.07 -0.37 -13.66
N ALA A 29 -12.29 0.19 -13.60
CA ALA A 29 -12.66 1.08 -12.50
C ALA A 29 -12.63 0.34 -11.15
N ALA A 30 -13.08 -0.91 -11.12
CA ALA A 30 -13.05 -1.73 -9.91
C ALA A 30 -11.61 -1.98 -9.46
N VAL A 31 -10.73 -2.32 -10.41
CA VAL A 31 -9.32 -2.55 -10.10
C VAL A 31 -8.66 -1.26 -9.62
N ALA A 32 -9.01 -0.13 -10.24
CA ALA A 32 -8.47 1.17 -9.82
C ALA A 32 -8.87 1.49 -8.39
N THR A 33 -10.13 1.21 -8.02
CA THR A 33 -10.62 1.42 -6.66
C THR A 33 -9.87 0.52 -5.68
N GLU A 34 -9.68 -0.75 -6.02
CA GLU A 34 -8.92 -1.68 -5.19
C GLU A 34 -7.48 -1.23 -5.02
N THR A 35 -6.87 -0.77 -6.12
CA THR A 35 -5.49 -0.31 -6.09
C THR A 35 -5.35 0.92 -5.17
N ALA A 36 -6.31 1.84 -5.25
CA ALA A 36 -6.31 3.02 -4.38
C ALA A 36 -6.42 2.62 -2.91
N ALA A 37 -7.31 1.67 -2.60
CA ALA A 37 -7.47 1.18 -1.24
C ALA A 37 -6.20 0.50 -0.73
N ALA A 38 -5.58 -0.34 -1.58
CA ALA A 38 -4.33 -1.01 -1.23
C ALA A 38 -3.21 0.00 -1.00
N SER A 39 -3.16 1.06 -1.82
CA SER A 39 -2.15 2.12 -1.67
C SER A 39 -2.32 2.85 -0.34
N GLU A 40 -3.56 3.11 0.06
CA GLU A 40 -3.84 3.73 1.35
C GLU A 40 -3.38 2.84 2.50
N GLU A 41 -3.63 1.54 2.40
CA GLU A 41 -3.18 0.59 3.41
C GLU A 41 -1.65 0.55 3.51
N VAL A 42 -0.97 0.56 2.37
CA VAL A 42 0.50 0.57 2.34
C VAL A 42 1.02 1.85 3.00
N THR A 43 0.40 2.99 2.69
CA THR A 43 0.79 4.26 3.29
C THR A 43 0.61 4.24 4.81
N ALA A 44 -0.52 3.71 5.28
CA ALA A 44 -0.78 3.60 6.71
C ALA A 44 0.24 2.69 7.39
N SER A 45 0.57 1.55 6.74
CA SER A 45 1.59 0.64 7.27
C SER A 45 2.95 1.29 7.31
N ALA A 46 3.29 2.10 6.31
CA ALA A 46 4.57 2.81 6.28
C ALA A 46 4.68 3.80 7.43
N VAL A 47 3.58 4.50 7.74
CA VAL A 47 3.53 5.42 8.87
C VAL A 47 3.73 4.65 10.18
N ASP A 48 3.09 3.49 10.33
CA ASP A 48 3.26 2.65 11.50
C ASP A 48 4.71 2.19 11.67
N VAL A 49 5.34 1.81 10.57
CA VAL A 49 6.74 1.39 10.59
C VAL A 49 7.64 2.56 11.02
N GLU A 50 7.39 3.76 10.50
CA GLU A 50 8.14 4.96 10.91
C GLU A 50 8.02 5.19 12.40
N GLN A 51 6.81 5.08 12.95
CA GLN A 51 6.58 5.25 14.37
C GLN A 51 7.34 4.21 15.19
N THR A 52 7.29 2.95 14.72
CA THR A 52 8.01 1.86 15.38
C THR A 52 9.51 2.12 15.37
N MET A 53 10.04 2.61 14.26
CA MET A 53 11.48 2.92 14.16
C MET A 53 11.86 4.05 15.09
N HIS A 54 11.00 5.04 15.22
CA HIS A 54 11.22 6.14 16.16
C HIS A 54 11.26 5.61 17.60
N ASP A 55 10.30 4.75 17.97
CA ASP A 55 10.23 4.15 19.29
C ASP A 55 11.46 3.29 19.57
N LEU A 56 11.91 2.54 18.56
CA LEU A 56 13.13 1.72 18.69
C LEU A 56 14.35 2.59 18.94
N ASN A 57 14.43 3.71 18.25
CA ASN A 57 15.55 4.65 18.44
C ASN A 57 15.58 5.19 19.88
N GLU A 58 14.42 5.59 20.40
CA GLU A 58 14.31 6.05 21.79
C GLU A 58 14.72 4.95 22.75
N PHE A 59 14.26 3.74 22.50
CA PHE A 59 14.58 2.58 23.33
C PHE A 59 16.09 2.33 23.33
N THR A 60 16.71 2.43 22.16
CA THR A 60 18.16 2.24 22.02
C THR A 60 18.92 3.25 22.83
N VAL A 61 18.49 4.51 22.82
CA VAL A 61 19.11 5.58 23.62
C VAL A 61 18.97 5.26 25.11
N GLU A 62 17.79 4.79 25.54
CA GLU A 62 17.58 4.39 26.93
C GLU A 62 18.51 3.24 27.34
N LEU A 63 18.67 2.25 26.46
CA LEU A 63 19.57 1.12 26.71
C LEU A 63 21.01 1.60 26.85
N ASP A 64 21.43 2.52 26.01
CA ASP A 64 22.76 3.14 26.13
C ASP A 64 22.95 3.80 27.46
N ASN A 65 21.98 4.57 27.93
CA ASN A 65 22.03 5.27 29.20
C ASN A 65 22.09 4.27 30.35
N ILE A 66 21.31 3.21 30.29
CA ILE A 66 21.33 2.17 31.31
C ILE A 66 22.69 1.47 31.34
N ALA A 67 23.25 1.17 30.17
CA ALA A 67 24.57 0.55 30.10
C ALA A 67 25.66 1.43 30.71
N GLU A 68 25.61 2.73 30.45
CA GLU A 68 26.55 3.69 31.03
C GLU A 68 26.40 3.75 32.54
N ALA A 69 25.18 3.83 33.04
CA ALA A 69 24.89 3.86 34.45
C ALA A 69 25.40 2.59 35.14
N LEU A 70 25.19 1.45 34.49
CA LEU A 70 25.66 0.18 35.02
C LEU A 70 27.19 0.12 35.08
N LYS A 71 27.83 0.61 34.02
CA LYS A 71 29.28 0.66 33.97
C LYS A 71 29.85 1.51 35.10
N GLU A 72 29.25 2.67 35.31
CA GLU A 72 29.66 3.57 36.41
C GLU A 72 29.49 2.90 37.76
N ALA A 73 28.37 2.19 37.96
CA ALA A 73 28.11 1.48 39.20
C ALA A 73 29.14 0.38 39.44
N ILE A 74 29.51 -0.36 38.38
CA ILE A 74 30.50 -1.42 38.46
C ILE A 74 31.88 -0.82 38.80
N ASP A 75 32.24 0.27 38.13
CA ASP A 75 33.51 0.95 38.37
C ASP A 75 33.61 1.43 39.84
N LYS A 76 32.54 2.01 40.34
CA LYS A 76 32.46 2.42 41.73
C LYS A 76 32.64 1.25 42.67
N PHE A 77 31.95 0.17 42.40
CA PHE A 77 32.03 -1.04 43.22
C PHE A 77 33.46 -1.61 43.23
N LYS A 78 34.11 -1.58 42.08
CA LYS A 78 35.48 -2.07 41.92
C LYS A 78 36.47 -1.24 42.72
N LEU A 79 36.28 0.05 42.80
CA LEU A 79 37.16 0.95 43.53
C LEU A 79 37.06 0.78 45.04
N GLN A 80 35.93 0.28 45.47
CA GLN A 80 35.73 -0.02 46.89
C GLN A 80 36.27 -1.40 47.24
#